data_3df9c80baf8f6a681bb1ae9d9b05e5e8
#
_entry.id   3df9c80baf8f6a681bb1ae9d9b05e5e8
#
_cell.length_a   1.000
_cell.length_b   1.000
_cell.length_c   1.000
_cell.angle_alpha   90.00
_cell.angle_beta   90.00
_cell.angle_gamma   90.00
#
_symmetry.space_group_name_H-M   'P 1'
#
loop_
_entity.id
_entity.type
_entity.pdbx_description
1 polymer ?
#
loop_
_entity_poly.entity_id
_entity_poly.type
_entity_poly.pdbx_seq_one_letter_code
_entity_poly.pdbx_strand_id
1 'polypeptide(L)'
;KIIFFGNGGSASDAQHLATELIVRYKKKRKAIPAISLTTDTSALTAIGNDFGFKYIFSRQLEALGNKGDLCLAITTSGNSQNLIEAAKLSKKMGINFHAFSGNNGGKLKRYTKNLILIPSKTTSQIQVIEIFLGQILCNYLETFASK
;
A
#
# COMPACT_ATOMS: atom_id res chain seq x y z
N LYS A 1 -9.47 -7.84 3.85
CA LYS A 1 -8.46 -6.99 4.55
C LYS A 1 -7.85 -5.95 3.64
N ILE A 2 -7.17 -4.96 4.23
CA ILE A 2 -6.40 -3.94 3.49
C ILE A 2 -4.91 -4.28 3.62
N ILE A 3 -4.19 -4.24 2.50
CA ILE A 3 -2.77 -4.59 2.40
C ILE A 3 -2.01 -3.35 1.93
N PHE A 4 -1.15 -2.82 2.79
CA PHE A 4 -0.37 -1.61 2.53
C PHE A 4 1.07 -1.97 2.18
N PHE A 5 1.67 -1.26 1.24
CA PHE A 5 3.09 -1.38 0.93
C PHE A 5 3.63 -0.17 0.14
N GLY A 6 4.91 0.05 0.25
CA GLY A 6 5.67 1.10 -0.42
C GLY A 6 7.16 0.95 -0.14
N ASN A 7 7.98 1.84 -0.65
CA ASN A 7 9.43 1.83 -0.45
C ASN A 7 9.89 3.03 0.38
N GLY A 8 10.94 2.88 1.18
CA GLY A 8 11.54 3.96 1.94
C GLY A 8 10.55 4.66 2.88
N GLY A 9 10.35 5.97 2.74
CA GLY A 9 9.36 6.74 3.51
C GLY A 9 7.94 6.21 3.34
N SER A 10 7.55 5.83 2.11
CA SER A 10 6.25 5.22 1.84
C SER A 10 6.08 3.83 2.50
N ALA A 11 7.18 3.13 2.84
CA ALA A 11 7.10 1.92 3.67
C ALA A 11 6.71 2.24 5.12
N SER A 12 7.25 3.34 5.67
CA SER A 12 6.86 3.83 7.00
C SER A 12 5.40 4.23 7.04
N ASP A 13 4.90 4.91 6.01
CA ASP A 13 3.50 5.27 5.89
C ASP A 13 2.60 4.02 5.82
N ALA A 14 3.01 3.00 5.08
CA ALA A 14 2.29 1.72 5.00
C ALA A 14 2.15 1.04 6.37
N GLN A 15 3.20 1.05 7.18
CA GLN A 15 3.17 0.52 8.56
C GLN A 15 2.26 1.36 9.46
N HIS A 16 2.39 2.68 9.38
CA HIS A 16 1.58 3.60 10.16
C HIS A 16 0.08 3.39 9.89
N LEU A 17 -0.32 3.39 8.63
CA LEU A 17 -1.73 3.24 8.25
C LEU A 17 -2.30 1.86 8.62
N ALA A 18 -1.53 0.80 8.49
CA ALA A 18 -1.94 -0.53 8.95
C ALA A 18 -2.21 -0.56 10.46
N THR A 19 -1.34 0.08 11.26
CA THR A 19 -1.49 0.18 12.72
C THR A 19 -2.75 0.95 13.11
N GLU A 20 -3.07 2.06 12.43
CA GLU A 20 -4.28 2.84 12.69
C GLU A 20 -5.57 2.00 12.52
N LEU A 21 -5.56 1.07 11.58
CA LEU A 21 -6.71 0.19 11.33
C LEU A 21 -6.78 -0.97 12.32
N ILE A 22 -5.64 -1.59 12.63
CA ILE A 22 -5.57 -2.75 13.52
C ILE A 22 -5.89 -2.36 14.97
N VAL A 23 -5.30 -1.28 15.46
CA VAL A 23 -5.43 -0.86 16.86
C VAL A 23 -6.69 0.00 17.05
N ARG A 24 -6.60 1.25 16.66
CA ARG A 24 -7.68 2.25 16.64
C ARG A 24 -7.16 3.53 16.00
N TYR A 25 -8.03 4.31 15.42
CA TYR A 25 -7.70 5.66 14.97
C TYR A 25 -8.05 6.69 16.06
N LYS A 26 -9.34 6.96 16.27
CA LYS A 26 -9.84 7.89 17.30
C LYS A 26 -10.75 7.20 18.32
N LYS A 27 -11.56 6.24 17.87
CA LYS A 27 -12.59 5.59 18.68
C LYS A 27 -12.18 4.19 19.09
N LYS A 28 -12.58 3.76 20.29
CA LYS A 28 -12.51 2.36 20.69
C LYS A 28 -13.54 1.59 19.86
N ARG A 29 -13.08 0.66 19.03
CA ARG A 29 -13.89 -0.12 18.09
C ARG A 29 -13.29 -1.50 17.85
N LYS A 30 -14.02 -2.34 17.12
CA LYS A 30 -13.47 -3.61 16.59
C LYS A 30 -12.32 -3.34 15.62
N ALA A 31 -11.28 -4.17 15.69
CA ALA A 31 -10.14 -4.08 14.77
C ALA A 31 -10.58 -4.21 13.31
N ILE A 32 -10.01 -3.39 12.43
CA ILE A 32 -10.18 -3.49 10.99
C ILE A 32 -9.00 -4.32 10.46
N PRO A 33 -9.25 -5.43 9.74
CA PRO A 33 -8.18 -6.28 9.23
C PRO A 33 -7.27 -5.52 8.24
N ALA A 34 -6.02 -5.32 8.61
CA ALA A 34 -5.02 -4.66 7.80
C ALA A 34 -3.64 -5.30 8.00
N ILE A 35 -2.74 -5.16 7.03
CA ILE A 35 -1.35 -5.61 7.11
C ILE A 35 -0.46 -4.70 6.28
N SER A 36 0.77 -4.47 6.74
CA SER A 36 1.84 -3.89 5.93
C SER A 36 2.82 -4.97 5.49
N LEU A 37 3.11 -5.06 4.19
CA LEU A 37 4.11 -5.99 3.64
C LEU A 37 5.55 -5.49 3.81
N THR A 38 5.77 -4.48 4.65
CA THR A 38 7.08 -3.85 4.86
C THR A 38 7.68 -4.14 6.24
N THR A 39 7.06 -5.04 7.01
CA THR A 39 7.43 -5.30 8.40
C THR A 39 8.22 -6.59 8.61
N ASP A 40 7.98 -7.62 7.81
CA ASP A 40 8.71 -8.90 7.92
C ASP A 40 10.06 -8.79 7.21
N THR A 41 11.09 -8.45 7.99
CA THR A 41 12.46 -8.29 7.48
C THR A 41 13.04 -9.58 6.93
N SER A 42 12.67 -10.73 7.50
CA SER A 42 13.12 -12.04 7.01
C SER A 42 12.54 -12.33 5.62
N ALA A 43 11.24 -12.11 5.42
CA ALA A 43 10.60 -12.26 4.12
C ALA A 43 11.18 -11.29 3.09
N LEU A 44 11.33 -10.01 3.46
CA LEU A 44 11.86 -8.97 2.56
C LEU A 44 13.29 -9.30 2.09
N THR A 45 14.16 -9.70 3.02
CA THR A 45 15.57 -10.00 2.71
C THR A 45 15.72 -11.30 1.94
N ALA A 46 15.01 -12.37 2.31
CA ALA A 46 15.05 -13.65 1.62
C ALA A 46 14.49 -13.51 0.19
N ILE A 47 13.33 -12.88 0.00
CA ILE A 47 12.78 -12.67 -1.34
C ILE A 47 13.73 -11.78 -2.17
N GLY A 48 14.28 -10.74 -1.56
CA GLY A 48 15.24 -9.86 -2.24
C GLY A 48 16.47 -10.60 -2.72
N ASN A 49 17.02 -11.52 -1.91
CA ASN A 49 18.20 -12.33 -2.21
C ASN A 49 17.91 -13.42 -3.27
N ASP A 50 16.81 -14.16 -3.12
CA ASP A 50 16.54 -15.38 -3.88
C ASP A 50 15.81 -15.10 -5.21
N PHE A 51 14.92 -14.12 -5.24
CA PHE A 51 14.06 -13.78 -6.39
C PHE A 51 14.31 -12.37 -6.95
N GLY A 52 14.96 -11.52 -6.18
CA GLY A 52 15.23 -10.13 -6.52
C GLY A 52 14.22 -9.15 -5.95
N PHE A 53 14.68 -7.92 -5.69
CA PHE A 53 13.93 -6.86 -5.02
C PHE A 53 12.58 -6.51 -5.67
N LYS A 54 12.47 -6.74 -6.98
CA LYS A 54 11.21 -6.50 -7.72
C LYS A 54 10.05 -7.39 -7.27
N TYR A 55 10.31 -8.47 -6.54
CA TYR A 55 9.30 -9.42 -6.10
C TYR A 55 8.96 -9.35 -4.61
N ILE A 56 9.58 -8.45 -3.83
CA ILE A 56 9.41 -8.40 -2.37
C ILE A 56 7.96 -8.24 -1.92
N PHE A 57 7.13 -7.55 -2.69
CA PHE A 57 5.70 -7.37 -2.38
C PHE A 57 4.84 -8.43 -3.07
N SER A 58 5.10 -8.74 -4.33
CA SER A 58 4.29 -9.72 -5.05
C SER A 58 4.38 -11.13 -4.44
N ARG A 59 5.56 -11.59 -3.97
CA ARG A 59 5.68 -12.89 -3.31
C ARG A 59 4.91 -12.96 -1.98
N GLN A 60 4.96 -11.91 -1.17
CA GLN A 60 4.16 -11.85 0.05
C GLN A 60 2.66 -11.77 -0.29
N LEU A 61 2.29 -11.01 -1.32
CA LEU A 61 0.92 -10.89 -1.77
C LEU A 61 0.35 -12.22 -2.28
N GLU A 62 1.16 -13.02 -2.99
CA GLU A 62 0.80 -14.37 -3.43
C GLU A 62 0.44 -15.30 -2.26
N ALA A 63 1.19 -15.18 -1.15
CA ALA A 63 0.98 -16.00 0.04
C ALA A 63 -0.16 -15.52 0.95
N LEU A 64 -0.34 -14.22 1.09
CA LEU A 64 -1.18 -13.60 2.11
C LEU A 64 -2.48 -12.98 1.56
N GLY A 65 -2.51 -12.67 0.24
CA GLY A 65 -3.63 -12.01 -0.40
C GLY A 65 -4.77 -12.97 -0.73
N ASN A 66 -5.99 -12.48 -0.62
CA ASN A 66 -7.19 -13.22 -1.03
C ASN A 66 -7.99 -12.39 -2.03
N LYS A 67 -8.76 -13.07 -2.87
CA LYS A 67 -9.72 -12.42 -3.76
C LYS A 67 -10.65 -11.50 -2.95
N GLY A 68 -10.82 -10.27 -3.40
CA GLY A 68 -11.65 -9.27 -2.73
C GLY A 68 -10.89 -8.41 -1.72
N ASP A 69 -9.65 -8.75 -1.35
CA ASP A 69 -8.80 -7.84 -0.57
C ASP A 69 -8.54 -6.54 -1.33
N LEU A 70 -8.12 -5.51 -0.62
CA LEU A 70 -7.71 -4.23 -1.18
C LEU A 70 -6.22 -4.02 -0.91
N CYS A 71 -5.45 -3.79 -1.96
CA CYS A 71 -4.08 -3.26 -1.86
C CYS A 71 -4.09 -1.75 -1.96
N LEU A 72 -3.35 -1.07 -1.08
CA LEU A 72 -3.00 0.33 -1.21
C LEU A 72 -1.49 0.48 -1.30
N ALA A 73 -1.00 0.67 -2.51
CA ALA A 73 0.41 0.97 -2.77
C ALA A 73 0.68 2.46 -2.59
N ILE A 74 1.80 2.81 -1.95
CA ILE A 74 2.21 4.18 -1.71
C ILE A 74 3.52 4.42 -2.47
N THR A 75 3.55 5.43 -3.35
CA THR A 75 4.71 5.66 -4.21
C THR A 75 4.80 7.09 -4.74
N THR A 76 5.93 7.73 -4.60
CA THR A 76 6.13 9.09 -5.11
C THR A 76 6.29 9.13 -6.64
N SER A 77 6.86 8.12 -7.25
CA SER A 77 7.20 8.11 -8.69
C SER A 77 6.24 7.31 -9.59
N GLY A 78 5.56 6.31 -9.02
CA GLY A 78 4.80 5.33 -9.79
C GLY A 78 5.66 4.44 -10.70
N ASN A 79 6.98 4.38 -10.49
CA ASN A 79 7.92 3.67 -11.37
C ASN A 79 8.60 2.46 -10.71
N SER A 80 8.41 2.25 -9.42
CA SER A 80 9.05 1.16 -8.67
C SER A 80 8.60 -0.20 -9.19
N GLN A 81 9.56 -1.03 -9.62
CA GLN A 81 9.27 -2.31 -10.26
C GLN A 81 8.55 -3.29 -9.34
N ASN A 82 8.85 -3.27 -8.03
CA ASN A 82 8.18 -4.13 -7.05
C ASN A 82 6.68 -3.79 -6.88
N LEU A 83 6.29 -2.52 -7.01
CA LEU A 83 4.88 -2.12 -7.00
C LEU A 83 4.18 -2.53 -8.31
N ILE A 84 4.87 -2.44 -9.44
CA ILE A 84 4.35 -2.87 -10.74
C ILE A 84 4.09 -4.38 -10.75
N GLU A 85 5.03 -5.19 -10.23
CA GLU A 85 4.82 -6.65 -10.12
C GLU A 85 3.67 -7.00 -9.17
N ALA A 86 3.54 -6.28 -8.05
CA ALA A 86 2.40 -6.43 -7.15
C ALA A 86 1.06 -6.08 -7.83
N ALA A 87 1.01 -5.00 -8.62
CA ALA A 87 -0.19 -4.62 -9.36
C ALA A 87 -0.60 -5.67 -10.41
N LYS A 88 0.36 -6.23 -11.14
CA LYS A 88 0.13 -7.32 -12.11
C LYS A 88 -0.45 -8.56 -11.43
N LEU A 89 0.13 -8.94 -10.28
CA LEU A 89 -0.32 -10.11 -9.53
C LEU A 89 -1.71 -9.88 -8.93
N SER A 90 -1.97 -8.71 -8.35
CA SER A 90 -3.27 -8.35 -7.79
C SER A 90 -4.40 -8.54 -8.80
N LYS A 91 -4.18 -8.12 -10.04
CA LYS A 91 -5.15 -8.33 -11.13
C LYS A 91 -5.44 -9.81 -11.37
N LYS A 92 -4.41 -10.67 -11.36
CA LYS A 92 -4.56 -12.13 -11.55
C LYS A 92 -5.31 -12.78 -10.38
N MET A 93 -5.10 -12.30 -9.15
CA MET A 93 -5.70 -12.83 -7.94
C MET A 93 -7.09 -12.26 -7.63
N GLY A 94 -7.58 -11.28 -8.39
CA GLY A 94 -8.85 -10.61 -8.11
C GLY A 94 -8.80 -9.73 -6.87
N ILE A 95 -7.62 -9.16 -6.57
CA ILE A 95 -7.39 -8.20 -5.50
C ILE A 95 -7.57 -6.79 -6.05
N ASN A 96 -8.29 -5.93 -5.33
CA ASN A 96 -8.51 -4.54 -5.72
C ASN A 96 -7.23 -3.72 -5.47
N PHE A 97 -6.58 -3.29 -6.53
CA PHE A 97 -5.32 -2.54 -6.42
C PHE A 97 -5.55 -1.04 -6.58
N HIS A 98 -5.23 -0.30 -5.55
CA HIS A 98 -5.25 1.17 -5.48
C HIS A 98 -3.86 1.70 -5.20
N ALA A 99 -3.59 2.97 -5.55
CA ALA A 99 -2.34 3.60 -5.15
C ALA A 99 -2.47 5.12 -4.95
N PHE A 100 -1.66 5.63 -4.03
CA PHE A 100 -1.27 7.04 -4.00
C PHE A 100 0.00 7.19 -4.83
N SER A 101 0.07 8.21 -5.66
CA SER A 101 1.25 8.45 -6.49
C SER A 101 1.45 9.93 -6.75
N GLY A 102 2.70 10.32 -6.86
CA GLY A 102 3.03 11.67 -7.30
C GLY A 102 2.90 11.87 -8.81
N ASN A 103 2.92 13.13 -9.22
CA ASN A 103 2.95 13.58 -10.60
C ASN A 103 1.86 12.92 -11.47
N ASN A 104 2.26 12.14 -12.45
CA ASN A 104 1.38 11.50 -13.44
C ASN A 104 1.17 9.99 -13.23
N GLY A 105 1.57 9.45 -12.07
CA GLY A 105 1.42 8.04 -11.74
C GLY A 105 2.44 7.10 -12.41
N GLY A 106 3.41 7.63 -13.13
CA GLY A 106 4.50 6.87 -13.75
C GLY A 106 4.03 5.70 -14.61
N LYS A 107 4.78 4.60 -14.57
CA LYS A 107 4.44 3.35 -15.27
C LYS A 107 3.27 2.61 -14.61
N LEU A 108 3.02 2.84 -13.32
CA LEU A 108 1.97 2.15 -12.55
C LEU A 108 0.57 2.40 -13.12
N LYS A 109 0.31 3.58 -13.69
CA LYS A 109 -0.96 3.93 -14.35
C LYS A 109 -1.39 2.99 -15.49
N ARG A 110 -0.46 2.18 -16.02
CA ARG A 110 -0.77 1.17 -17.05
C ARG A 110 -1.41 -0.10 -16.45
N TYR A 111 -1.29 -0.29 -15.14
CA TYR A 111 -1.71 -1.51 -14.44
C TYR A 111 -2.91 -1.31 -13.54
N THR A 112 -3.22 -0.07 -13.17
CA THR A 112 -4.44 0.28 -12.44
C THR A 112 -4.95 1.66 -12.86
N LYS A 113 -6.27 1.84 -12.80
CA LYS A 113 -6.94 3.14 -12.96
C LYS A 113 -7.27 3.78 -11.60
N ASN A 114 -7.13 3.02 -10.51
CA ASN A 114 -7.46 3.47 -9.16
C ASN A 114 -6.26 4.18 -8.52
N LEU A 115 -5.92 5.34 -9.09
CA LEU A 115 -4.81 6.18 -8.64
C LEU A 115 -5.35 7.50 -8.09
N ILE A 116 -4.88 7.87 -6.90
CA ILE A 116 -4.96 9.25 -6.43
C ILE A 116 -3.63 9.90 -6.76
N LEU A 117 -3.67 10.90 -7.65
CA LEU A 117 -2.49 11.58 -8.14
C LEU A 117 -2.26 12.89 -7.37
N ILE A 118 -1.08 13.04 -6.81
CA ILE A 118 -0.64 14.22 -6.09
C ILE A 118 0.11 15.11 -7.08
N PRO A 119 -0.35 16.34 -7.36
CA PRO A 119 0.21 17.21 -8.40
C PRO A 119 1.51 17.89 -7.96
N SER A 120 2.51 17.08 -7.60
CA SER A 120 3.87 17.51 -7.24
C SER A 120 4.90 16.59 -7.86
N LYS A 121 6.11 17.12 -8.09
CA LYS A 121 7.31 16.37 -8.49
C LYS A 121 8.33 16.26 -7.37
N THR A 122 8.07 16.91 -6.24
CA THR A 122 8.96 16.92 -5.07
C THR A 122 8.60 15.78 -4.13
N THR A 123 9.50 14.83 -3.97
CA THR A 123 9.28 13.60 -3.16
C THR A 123 8.77 13.91 -1.75
N SER A 124 9.37 14.85 -1.03
CA SER A 124 8.96 15.21 0.33
C SER A 124 7.53 15.77 0.40
N GLN A 125 7.14 16.61 -0.56
CA GLN A 125 5.78 17.14 -0.63
C GLN A 125 4.76 16.04 -0.92
N ILE A 126 5.10 15.10 -1.83
CA ILE A 126 4.24 13.98 -2.17
C ILE A 126 4.02 13.11 -0.92
N GLN A 127 5.07 12.76 -0.20
CA GLN A 127 4.99 11.93 1.02
C GLN A 127 4.14 12.56 2.12
N VAL A 128 4.25 13.88 2.35
CA VAL A 128 3.37 14.57 3.31
C VAL A 128 1.90 14.43 2.93
N ILE A 129 1.57 14.55 1.64
CA ILE A 129 0.20 14.42 1.17
C ILE A 129 -0.25 12.95 1.16
N GLU A 130 0.63 12.00 0.86
CA GLU A 130 0.34 10.55 0.92
C GLU A 130 -0.11 10.14 2.32
N ILE A 131 0.65 10.50 3.36
CA ILE A 131 0.27 10.17 4.74
C ILE A 131 -1.00 10.93 5.17
N PHE A 132 -1.17 12.18 4.77
CA PHE A 132 -2.39 12.96 5.04
C PHE A 132 -3.64 12.28 4.46
N LEU A 133 -3.59 11.87 3.19
CA LEU A 133 -4.68 11.13 2.54
C LEU A 133 -4.94 9.79 3.21
N GLY A 134 -3.88 9.10 3.64
CA GLY A 134 -3.98 7.86 4.40
C GLY A 134 -4.71 8.04 5.73
N GLN A 135 -4.42 9.12 6.45
CA GLN A 135 -5.10 9.47 7.70
C GLN A 135 -6.59 9.78 7.49
N ILE A 136 -6.93 10.49 6.40
CA ILE A 136 -8.33 10.71 6.01
C ILE A 136 -9.03 9.38 5.74
N LEU A 137 -8.38 8.46 5.03
CA LEU A 137 -8.92 7.12 4.76
C LEU A 137 -9.16 6.35 6.06
N CYS A 138 -8.21 6.35 7.00
CA CYS A 138 -8.37 5.69 8.30
C CYS A 138 -9.55 6.28 9.09
N ASN A 139 -9.67 7.61 9.12
CA ASN A 139 -10.80 8.30 9.76
C ASN A 139 -12.15 7.90 9.13
N TYR A 140 -12.20 7.82 7.81
CA TYR A 140 -13.41 7.43 7.08
C TYR A 140 -13.79 5.97 7.37
N LEU A 141 -12.84 5.04 7.28
CA LEU A 141 -13.08 3.61 7.54
C LEU A 141 -13.54 3.36 8.99
N GLU A 142 -13.00 4.09 9.95
CA GLU A 142 -13.43 3.99 11.35
C GLU A 142 -14.92 4.32 11.54
N THR A 143 -15.49 5.21 10.73
CA THR A 143 -16.93 5.56 10.84
C THR A 143 -17.85 4.38 10.53
N PHE A 144 -17.41 3.45 9.67
CA PHE A 144 -18.15 2.22 9.35
C PHE A 144 -17.92 1.12 10.38
N ALA A 145 -16.71 1.00 10.89
CA ALA A 145 -16.35 -0.02 11.89
C ALA A 145 -16.88 0.28 13.30
N SER A 146 -17.35 1.51 13.53
CA SER A 146 -17.92 1.95 14.81
C SER A 146 -19.44 1.77 14.90
N LYS A 147 -20.07 1.28 13.85
CA LYS A 147 -21.48 0.87 13.80
C LYS A 147 -21.58 -0.62 14.09
#